data_859bcdb61171ac9159f56e9837b20e01
#
_entry.id   859bcdb61171ac9159f56e9837b20e01
#
_cell.length_a   1.000
_cell.length_b   1.000
_cell.length_c   1.000
_cell.angle_alpha   90.00
_cell.angle_beta   90.00
_cell.angle_gamma   90.00
#
_symmetry.space_group_name_H-M   'P 1'
#
loop_
_entity.id
_entity.type
_entity.pdbx_description
1 polymer ?
#
loop_
_entity_poly.entity_id
_entity_poly.type
_entity_poly.pdbx_seq_one_letter_code
_entity_poly.pdbx_strand_id
1 'polypeptide(L)'
;MKSFKTLSLDTLVLICCFITIYRITTVTDKEISWDILGYYLYLPATFIYDQPMLNDVAWLQKINAEKDLTGTLYMVSTNDEGEPMYFFLMGMSLLYLPFFLIGHALAGLSGFPADGFSMPYQYALVAGGIIYTIIGLIFLRKNLRHFFSEVISAITMIIIVFGTNYIHHLTEKNLETVNMLFMLVNIILWNTIKWHENQKFRNLLAIGIGIALMALVKPSEVFVVLIPLFWNVTSIETFKRKIALFWVKRKAVLAVIGICLLLVMPQIAYWYLKTGHLIYDSYKNPGVGLDIFSPHIINVLFSYRKGWLLYTPVMVFSLIGWFFLFKENRKIFLATASYFIISFYVISSWSEWWYGAAFSARPLITLYPILAICLGYFLLFLKNTNLLIKIGFGLVVLFFIFLNQFQWWQLKHYVLDPYRTTKEYYWATFLKTSASDADKSLLMIYRDFRGKMELTNTEDYQKSVLTDDDFEEPGKNQIRTENSNSFYSFAEGQEFYEIFVSPYRELTQKDHVWVRAIIDIRFPENFEGPLPCFVMTMERKEGSYRYFAPEIKTDSINQWQKIEFEYLTPEIRNTRDRFKCYIWNRGKAVFDMDNVKIELYKKK
;
A
#
# COMPACT_ATOMS: atom_id res chain seq x y z
N MET A 1 24.65 -40.79 -4.56
CA MET A 1 23.62 -40.38 -3.55
C MET A 1 24.13 -39.51 -2.39
N LYS A 2 25.41 -39.18 -2.29
CA LYS A 2 25.94 -38.24 -1.24
C LYS A 2 25.66 -36.75 -1.52
N SER A 3 25.28 -36.38 -2.76
CA SER A 3 25.18 -34.99 -3.24
C SER A 3 23.96 -34.16 -2.80
N PHE A 4 22.93 -34.74 -2.14
CA PHE A 4 21.70 -34.01 -1.82
C PHE A 4 21.52 -33.69 -0.33
N LYS A 5 22.51 -33.96 0.52
CA LYS A 5 22.36 -33.74 1.98
C LYS A 5 22.36 -32.27 2.39
N THR A 6 22.85 -31.40 1.53
CA THR A 6 22.98 -29.93 1.78
C THR A 6 22.26 -29.07 0.75
N LEU A 7 21.51 -29.66 -0.18
CA LEU A 7 20.96 -28.96 -1.35
C LEU A 7 20.19 -27.68 -0.99
N SER A 8 19.34 -27.72 0.05
CA SER A 8 18.60 -26.52 0.47
C SER A 8 19.50 -25.48 1.14
N LEU A 9 20.61 -25.89 1.74
CA LEU A 9 21.61 -24.98 2.29
C LEU A 9 22.41 -24.32 1.16
N ASP A 10 22.83 -25.10 0.18
CA ASP A 10 23.55 -24.60 -0.99
C ASP A 10 22.68 -23.61 -1.77
N THR A 11 21.39 -23.94 -1.95
CA THR A 11 20.38 -23.04 -2.53
C THR A 11 20.24 -21.75 -1.74
N LEU A 12 20.14 -21.83 -0.39
CA LEU A 12 20.07 -20.64 0.47
C LEU A 12 21.30 -19.76 0.28
N VAL A 13 22.51 -20.35 0.30
CA VAL A 13 23.76 -19.61 0.15
C VAL A 13 23.80 -18.89 -1.21
N LEU A 14 23.46 -19.59 -2.30
CA LEU A 14 23.42 -19.00 -3.63
C LEU A 14 22.43 -17.84 -3.73
N ILE A 15 21.24 -17.98 -3.18
CA ILE A 15 20.22 -16.92 -3.13
C ILE A 15 20.75 -15.73 -2.33
N CYS A 16 21.31 -15.95 -1.14
CA CYS A 16 21.86 -14.90 -0.30
C CYS A 16 23.03 -14.17 -0.97
N CYS A 17 23.94 -14.91 -1.61
CA CYS A 17 25.05 -14.31 -2.38
C CYS A 17 24.52 -13.45 -3.54
N PHE A 18 23.57 -13.96 -4.32
CA PHE A 18 22.95 -13.21 -5.41
C PHE A 18 22.32 -11.90 -4.91
N ILE A 19 21.46 -11.95 -3.88
CA ILE A 19 20.79 -10.77 -3.33
C ILE A 19 21.81 -9.77 -2.80
N THR A 20 22.81 -10.24 -2.06
CA THR A 20 23.84 -9.38 -1.45
C THR A 20 24.65 -8.66 -2.53
N ILE A 21 25.16 -9.39 -3.51
CA ILE A 21 25.94 -8.81 -4.61
C ILE A 21 25.09 -7.81 -5.38
N TYR A 22 23.88 -8.22 -5.79
CA TYR A 22 22.97 -7.34 -6.51
C TYR A 22 22.71 -6.06 -5.72
N ARG A 23 22.37 -6.19 -4.45
CA ARG A 23 21.94 -5.05 -3.65
C ARG A 23 23.07 -4.07 -3.33
N ILE A 24 24.27 -4.58 -3.05
CA ILE A 24 25.45 -3.72 -2.81
C ILE A 24 25.83 -2.92 -4.07
N THR A 25 25.67 -3.52 -5.26
CA THR A 25 26.00 -2.86 -6.53
C THR A 25 24.95 -1.87 -7.03
N THR A 26 23.75 -1.85 -6.42
CA THR A 26 22.61 -1.01 -6.86
C THR A 26 22.17 0.02 -5.82
N VAL A 27 22.94 0.23 -4.76
CA VAL A 27 22.64 1.27 -3.74
C VAL A 27 22.64 2.66 -4.36
N THR A 28 21.62 3.44 -4.05
CA THR A 28 21.46 4.83 -4.49
C THR A 28 21.47 5.79 -3.28
N ASP A 29 21.53 7.07 -3.57
CA ASP A 29 21.39 8.14 -2.56
C ASP A 29 19.93 8.43 -2.17
N LYS A 30 18.96 7.71 -2.78
CA LYS A 30 17.51 7.86 -2.56
C LYS A 30 16.85 6.59 -1.99
N GLU A 31 17.59 5.75 -1.28
CA GLU A 31 17.02 4.57 -0.61
C GLU A 31 16.01 4.97 0.48
N ILE A 32 16.32 6.06 1.21
CA ILE A 32 15.46 6.63 2.24
C ILE A 32 14.50 7.61 1.57
N SER A 33 13.50 7.09 0.87
CA SER A 33 12.52 7.89 0.14
C SER A 33 11.11 7.31 0.29
N TRP A 34 10.08 8.10 0.01
CA TRP A 34 8.67 7.70 0.02
C TRP A 34 8.26 6.98 1.33
N ASP A 35 7.66 5.78 1.25
CA ASP A 35 7.22 5.00 2.42
C ASP A 35 8.38 4.75 3.41
N ILE A 36 9.59 4.47 2.89
CA ILE A 36 10.78 4.20 3.71
C ILE A 36 11.13 5.44 4.53
N LEU A 37 11.10 6.65 3.93
CA LEU A 37 11.29 7.91 4.64
C LEU A 37 10.31 8.03 5.82
N GLY A 38 9.04 7.76 5.60
CA GLY A 38 8.03 7.88 6.65
C GLY A 38 8.25 6.92 7.83
N TYR A 39 8.60 5.68 7.54
CA TYR A 39 8.96 4.71 8.58
C TYR A 39 10.28 5.00 9.29
N TYR A 40 11.21 5.68 8.63
CA TYR A 40 12.53 6.04 9.15
C TYR A 40 12.51 7.32 9.99
N LEU A 41 11.54 8.20 9.76
CA LEU A 41 11.51 9.59 10.19
C LEU A 41 11.70 9.81 11.69
N TYR A 42 11.22 8.88 12.55
CA TYR A 42 11.42 8.95 14.00
C TYR A 42 12.91 9.05 14.41
N LEU A 43 13.80 8.43 13.64
CA LEU A 43 15.22 8.36 13.99
C LEU A 43 15.94 9.71 13.82
N PRO A 44 15.98 10.32 12.61
CA PRO A 44 16.61 11.62 12.47
C PRO A 44 15.89 12.70 13.28
N ALA A 45 14.55 12.67 13.35
CA ALA A 45 13.78 13.62 14.15
C ALA A 45 14.22 13.59 15.63
N THR A 46 14.41 12.39 16.20
CA THR A 46 14.78 12.24 17.62
C THR A 46 16.26 12.48 17.87
N PHE A 47 17.15 11.91 17.04
CA PHE A 47 18.58 11.87 17.36
C PHE A 47 19.40 13.00 16.73
N ILE A 48 18.85 13.71 15.74
CA ILE A 48 19.59 14.75 15.00
C ILE A 48 18.91 16.11 15.10
N TYR A 49 17.57 16.16 14.90
CA TYR A 49 16.83 17.42 14.79
C TYR A 49 16.10 17.84 16.07
N ASP A 50 16.21 17.07 17.15
CA ASP A 50 15.58 17.32 18.46
C ASP A 50 14.05 17.56 18.35
N GLN A 51 13.39 16.79 17.48
CA GLN A 51 11.95 16.84 17.20
C GLN A 51 11.26 15.49 17.44
N PRO A 52 11.42 14.82 18.61
CA PRO A 52 10.84 13.50 18.85
C PRO A 52 9.31 13.49 18.75
N MET A 53 8.67 14.63 19.02
CA MET A 53 7.21 14.81 18.91
C MET A 53 6.75 15.36 17.55
N LEU A 54 7.68 15.63 16.62
CA LEU A 54 7.42 16.21 15.30
C LEU A 54 6.60 17.51 15.37
N ASN A 55 6.92 18.41 16.33
CA ASN A 55 6.21 19.68 16.47
C ASN A 55 6.58 20.68 15.36
N ASP A 56 7.79 20.57 14.82
CA ASP A 56 8.25 21.35 13.67
C ASP A 56 8.71 20.42 12.56
N VAL A 57 8.29 20.72 11.34
CA VAL A 57 8.61 19.98 10.11
C VAL A 57 9.45 20.80 9.11
N ALA A 58 9.87 22.02 9.45
CA ALA A 58 10.65 22.88 8.55
C ALA A 58 11.98 22.24 8.16
N TRP A 59 12.63 21.54 9.09
CA TRP A 59 13.85 20.78 8.79
C TRP A 59 13.62 19.68 7.74
N LEU A 60 12.48 18.98 7.82
CA LEU A 60 12.13 17.93 6.85
C LEU A 60 11.82 18.52 5.47
N GLN A 61 11.11 19.64 5.44
CA GLN A 61 10.83 20.37 4.20
C GLN A 61 12.13 20.82 3.53
N LYS A 62 13.10 21.35 4.30
CA LYS A 62 14.43 21.73 3.82
C LYS A 62 15.17 20.51 3.24
N ILE A 63 15.29 19.42 3.98
CA ILE A 63 15.94 18.19 3.52
C ILE A 63 15.27 17.65 2.24
N ASN A 64 13.93 17.64 2.19
CA ASN A 64 13.21 17.19 1.00
C ASN A 64 13.43 18.10 -0.20
N ALA A 65 13.53 19.41 -0.01
CA ALA A 65 13.84 20.36 -1.07
C ALA A 65 15.27 20.17 -1.62
N GLU A 66 16.24 19.85 -0.75
CA GLU A 66 17.64 19.63 -1.13
C GLU A 66 17.87 18.26 -1.80
N LYS A 67 17.20 17.20 -1.33
CA LYS A 67 17.48 15.82 -1.74
C LYS A 67 16.40 15.18 -2.62
N ASP A 68 15.25 15.81 -2.79
CA ASP A 68 14.11 15.32 -3.59
C ASP A 68 13.70 13.88 -3.22
N LEU A 69 13.44 13.64 -1.93
CA LEU A 69 13.15 12.31 -1.39
C LEU A 69 11.70 11.86 -1.65
N THR A 70 10.78 12.81 -1.75
CA THR A 70 9.37 12.52 -1.98
C THR A 70 8.65 13.68 -2.66
N GLY A 71 7.66 13.36 -3.48
CA GLY A 71 6.83 14.37 -4.16
C GLY A 71 5.85 15.09 -3.24
N THR A 72 5.44 14.45 -2.15
CA THR A 72 4.52 15.00 -1.13
C THR A 72 4.92 14.48 0.25
N LEU A 73 4.75 15.28 1.29
CA LEU A 73 5.07 14.87 2.67
C LEU A 73 3.89 14.12 3.33
N TYR A 74 3.29 13.16 2.62
CA TYR A 74 2.12 12.39 3.11
C TYR A 74 2.41 11.57 4.37
N MET A 75 3.69 11.35 4.71
CA MET A 75 4.11 10.68 5.93
C MET A 75 4.02 11.55 7.19
N VAL A 76 3.69 12.83 7.02
CA VAL A 76 3.31 13.74 8.09
C VAL A 76 1.80 13.92 8.01
N SER A 77 1.09 13.39 8.99
CA SER A 77 -0.34 13.63 9.21
C SER A 77 -0.54 14.76 10.21
N THR A 78 -1.77 15.08 10.52
CA THR A 78 -2.13 16.03 11.58
C THR A 78 -3.01 15.36 12.62
N ASN A 79 -2.88 15.77 13.89
CA ASN A 79 -3.83 15.39 14.93
C ASN A 79 -5.15 16.19 14.77
N ASP A 80 -6.09 15.97 15.68
CA ASP A 80 -7.40 16.63 15.64
C ASP A 80 -7.31 18.15 15.91
N GLU A 81 -6.18 18.64 16.43
CA GLU A 81 -5.86 20.06 16.69
C GLU A 81 -5.09 20.70 15.51
N GLY A 82 -4.79 19.93 14.46
CA GLY A 82 -4.05 20.39 13.28
C GLY A 82 -2.53 20.37 13.43
N GLU A 83 -1.98 19.83 14.52
CA GLU A 83 -0.54 19.74 14.73
C GLU A 83 0.09 18.57 13.96
N PRO A 84 1.32 18.74 13.42
CA PRO A 84 2.01 17.67 12.70
C PRO A 84 2.25 16.45 13.56
N MET A 85 2.07 15.26 13.00
CA MET A 85 2.39 13.97 13.63
C MET A 85 2.85 12.92 12.64
N TYR A 86 3.52 11.88 13.15
CA TYR A 86 3.93 10.75 12.31
C TYR A 86 2.73 9.96 11.81
N PHE A 87 2.66 9.75 10.51
CA PHE A 87 1.64 8.93 9.86
C PHE A 87 1.83 7.44 10.16
N PHE A 88 3.06 6.94 10.04
CA PHE A 88 3.40 5.54 10.30
C PHE A 88 3.75 5.29 11.77
N LEU A 89 3.60 4.04 12.22
CA LEU A 89 4.02 3.60 13.54
C LEU A 89 5.53 3.34 13.57
N MET A 90 6.13 3.37 14.77
CA MET A 90 7.58 3.32 14.96
C MET A 90 8.23 1.93 14.80
N GLY A 91 7.47 0.87 14.48
CA GLY A 91 8.00 -0.50 14.41
C GLY A 91 9.17 -0.66 13.45
N MET A 92 9.09 -0.03 12.27
CA MET A 92 10.22 -0.05 11.32
C MET A 92 11.40 0.78 11.82
N SER A 93 11.16 1.91 12.47
CA SER A 93 12.23 2.71 13.07
C SER A 93 13.02 1.90 14.12
N LEU A 94 12.33 1.08 14.92
CA LEU A 94 13.01 0.18 15.87
C LEU A 94 13.90 -0.84 15.14
N LEU A 95 13.45 -1.37 14.01
CA LEU A 95 14.25 -2.28 13.19
C LEU A 95 15.40 -1.57 12.46
N TYR A 96 15.23 -0.31 12.06
CA TYR A 96 16.27 0.49 11.42
C TYR A 96 17.29 1.06 12.42
N LEU A 97 16.94 1.22 13.71
CA LEU A 97 17.76 1.90 14.72
C LEU A 97 19.21 1.41 14.79
N PRO A 98 19.53 0.10 14.83
CA PRO A 98 20.92 -0.34 14.89
C PRO A 98 21.75 0.15 13.69
N PHE A 99 21.14 0.14 12.49
CA PHE A 99 21.80 0.54 11.25
C PHE A 99 21.86 2.06 11.10
N PHE A 100 20.86 2.78 11.61
CA PHE A 100 20.91 4.23 11.73
C PHE A 100 22.12 4.67 12.59
N LEU A 101 22.29 4.06 13.76
CA LEU A 101 23.42 4.39 14.66
C LEU A 101 24.78 4.07 14.01
N ILE A 102 24.88 2.95 13.27
CA ILE A 102 26.08 2.62 12.49
C ILE A 102 26.32 3.67 11.41
N GLY A 103 25.27 4.03 10.64
CA GLY A 103 25.35 5.06 9.59
C GLY A 103 25.75 6.43 10.15
N HIS A 104 25.23 6.80 11.32
CA HIS A 104 25.56 8.05 12.01
C HIS A 104 27.04 8.09 12.45
N ALA A 105 27.52 7.02 13.05
CA ALA A 105 28.92 6.90 13.42
C ALA A 105 29.85 6.94 12.19
N LEU A 106 29.50 6.23 11.12
CA LEU A 106 30.27 6.21 9.87
C LEU A 106 30.26 7.58 9.18
N ALA A 107 29.16 8.33 9.19
CA ALA A 107 29.10 9.68 8.63
C ALA A 107 30.09 10.60 9.35
N GLY A 108 30.12 10.59 10.69
CA GLY A 108 31.07 11.38 11.49
C GLY A 108 32.55 11.00 11.23
N LEU A 109 32.83 9.70 11.07
CA LEU A 109 34.21 9.21 10.83
C LEU A 109 34.69 9.48 9.39
N SER A 110 33.81 9.51 8.40
CA SER A 110 34.16 9.63 6.98
C SER A 110 34.00 11.05 6.42
N GLY A 111 33.67 12.04 7.27
CA GLY A 111 33.50 13.44 6.84
C GLY A 111 32.23 13.73 6.03
N PHE A 112 31.28 12.80 6.00
CA PHE A 112 29.97 13.05 5.41
C PHE A 112 29.07 13.81 6.40
N PRO A 113 28.07 14.58 5.91
CA PRO A 113 27.08 15.21 6.77
C PRO A 113 26.37 14.19 7.67
N ALA A 114 26.35 14.46 8.98
CA ALA A 114 25.62 13.64 9.95
C ALA A 114 24.13 14.03 10.00
N ASP A 115 23.50 14.16 8.82
CA ASP A 115 22.15 14.68 8.58
C ASP A 115 21.03 13.62 8.62
N GLY A 116 21.40 12.35 8.79
CA GLY A 116 20.46 11.22 8.74
C GLY A 116 20.21 10.68 7.32
N PHE A 117 20.68 11.36 6.26
CA PHE A 117 20.32 11.06 4.87
C PHE A 117 21.52 10.90 3.92
N SER A 118 22.72 11.24 4.36
CA SER A 118 23.95 11.09 3.56
C SER A 118 24.27 9.61 3.28
N MET A 119 25.17 9.35 2.32
CA MET A 119 25.48 8.00 1.81
C MET A 119 25.79 6.95 2.91
N PRO A 120 26.51 7.24 4.01
CA PRO A 120 26.73 6.27 5.08
C PRO A 120 25.43 5.70 5.67
N TYR A 121 24.37 6.51 5.80
CA TYR A 121 23.07 6.04 6.28
C TYR A 121 22.38 5.15 5.24
N GLN A 122 22.45 5.52 3.94
CA GLN A 122 21.89 4.73 2.84
C GLN A 122 22.52 3.32 2.83
N TYR A 123 23.85 3.23 2.86
CA TYR A 123 24.58 1.96 2.89
C TYR A 123 24.29 1.14 4.16
N ALA A 124 24.28 1.78 5.33
CA ALA A 124 24.03 1.09 6.59
C ALA A 124 22.62 0.49 6.64
N LEU A 125 21.60 1.25 6.22
CA LEU A 125 20.22 0.75 6.18
C LEU A 125 20.06 -0.38 5.16
N VAL A 126 20.63 -0.24 3.96
CA VAL A 126 20.61 -1.30 2.95
C VAL A 126 21.27 -2.58 3.46
N ALA A 127 22.42 -2.47 4.14
CA ALA A 127 23.06 -3.61 4.79
C ALA A 127 22.14 -4.25 5.85
N GLY A 128 21.42 -3.43 6.62
CA GLY A 128 20.37 -3.90 7.54
C GLY A 128 19.27 -4.67 6.85
N GLY A 129 18.75 -4.15 5.76
CA GLY A 129 17.75 -4.83 4.93
C GLY A 129 18.25 -6.17 4.37
N ILE A 130 19.52 -6.25 3.93
CA ILE A 130 20.15 -7.51 3.50
C ILE A 130 20.22 -8.51 4.66
N ILE A 131 20.66 -8.08 5.84
CA ILE A 131 20.75 -8.93 7.04
C ILE A 131 19.38 -9.49 7.41
N TYR A 132 18.35 -8.65 7.45
CA TYR A 132 16.98 -9.10 7.76
C TYR A 132 16.42 -10.06 6.70
N THR A 133 16.71 -9.81 5.43
CA THR A 133 16.38 -10.71 4.33
C THR A 133 17.02 -12.09 4.53
N ILE A 134 18.34 -12.13 4.81
CA ILE A 134 19.09 -13.39 5.05
C ILE A 134 18.49 -14.13 6.26
N ILE A 135 18.21 -13.44 7.37
CA ILE A 135 17.56 -14.04 8.54
C ILE A 135 16.21 -14.64 8.15
N GLY A 136 15.39 -13.91 7.38
CA GLY A 136 14.10 -14.40 6.90
C GLY A 136 14.22 -15.68 6.09
N LEU A 137 15.17 -15.75 5.17
CA LEU A 137 15.43 -16.92 4.32
C LEU A 137 16.01 -18.11 5.12
N ILE A 138 16.87 -17.86 6.11
CA ILE A 138 17.37 -18.90 7.04
C ILE A 138 16.19 -19.53 7.80
N PHE A 139 15.29 -18.73 8.33
CA PHE A 139 14.13 -19.24 9.06
C PHE A 139 13.11 -19.89 8.12
N LEU A 140 12.93 -19.40 6.89
CA LEU A 140 12.13 -20.09 5.87
C LEU A 140 12.68 -21.50 5.63
N ARG A 141 14.00 -21.63 5.39
CA ARG A 141 14.63 -22.95 5.23
C ARG A 141 14.41 -23.83 6.46
N LYS A 142 14.60 -23.31 7.69
CA LYS A 142 14.36 -24.07 8.93
C LYS A 142 12.92 -24.58 9.01
N ASN A 143 11.95 -23.74 8.68
CA ASN A 143 10.53 -24.09 8.66
C ASN A 143 10.25 -25.19 7.64
N LEU A 144 10.75 -25.03 6.40
CA LEU A 144 10.57 -26.03 5.35
C LEU A 144 11.27 -27.37 5.69
N ARG A 145 12.49 -27.32 6.21
CA ARG A 145 13.26 -28.52 6.61
C ARG A 145 12.63 -29.28 7.78
N HIS A 146 11.78 -28.63 8.56
CA HIS A 146 11.01 -29.32 9.61
C HIS A 146 9.96 -30.28 9.01
N PHE A 147 9.39 -29.94 7.86
CA PHE A 147 8.31 -30.71 7.24
C PHE A 147 8.79 -31.53 6.03
N PHE A 148 9.84 -31.11 5.32
CA PHE A 148 10.18 -31.61 3.98
C PHE A 148 11.66 -32.02 3.85
N SER A 149 11.94 -32.79 2.78
CA SER A 149 13.29 -33.16 2.39
C SER A 149 14.10 -31.96 1.89
N GLU A 150 15.42 -32.12 1.75
CA GLU A 150 16.31 -31.10 1.17
C GLU A 150 15.84 -30.63 -0.20
N VAL A 151 15.46 -31.59 -1.07
CA VAL A 151 15.03 -31.30 -2.45
C VAL A 151 13.75 -30.47 -2.49
N ILE A 152 12.72 -30.86 -1.74
CA ILE A 152 11.45 -30.13 -1.68
C ILE A 152 11.70 -28.71 -1.11
N SER A 153 12.50 -28.61 -0.05
CA SER A 153 12.82 -27.32 0.56
C SER A 153 13.57 -26.41 -0.41
N ALA A 154 14.56 -26.94 -1.16
CA ALA A 154 15.30 -26.17 -2.16
C ALA A 154 14.39 -25.67 -3.29
N ILE A 155 13.58 -26.56 -3.88
CA ILE A 155 12.64 -26.20 -4.96
C ILE A 155 11.64 -25.15 -4.47
N THR A 156 11.08 -25.31 -3.27
CA THR A 156 10.15 -24.35 -2.67
C THR A 156 10.81 -22.97 -2.53
N MET A 157 12.04 -22.90 -2.02
CA MET A 157 12.77 -21.63 -1.87
C MET A 157 13.02 -20.96 -3.23
N ILE A 158 13.43 -21.73 -4.26
CA ILE A 158 13.64 -21.21 -5.62
C ILE A 158 12.33 -20.62 -6.16
N ILE A 159 11.22 -21.34 -6.03
CA ILE A 159 9.91 -20.88 -6.53
C ILE A 159 9.46 -19.60 -5.79
N ILE A 160 9.57 -19.55 -4.47
CA ILE A 160 9.17 -18.39 -3.69
C ILE A 160 10.03 -17.17 -4.03
N VAL A 161 11.33 -17.32 -4.20
CA VAL A 161 12.23 -16.20 -4.47
C VAL A 161 12.15 -15.74 -5.92
N PHE A 162 12.23 -16.66 -6.89
CA PHE A 162 12.36 -16.31 -8.30
C PHE A 162 11.06 -16.41 -9.10
N GLY A 163 10.04 -17.10 -8.59
CA GLY A 163 8.75 -17.25 -9.25
C GLY A 163 7.70 -16.26 -8.79
N THR A 164 8.02 -15.36 -7.86
CA THR A 164 7.05 -14.41 -7.29
C THR A 164 7.59 -12.97 -7.28
N ASN A 165 6.71 -12.02 -6.98
CA ASN A 165 7.09 -10.62 -6.81
C ASN A 165 8.06 -10.38 -5.65
N TYR A 166 8.41 -11.41 -4.87
CA TYR A 166 9.36 -11.28 -3.77
C TYR A 166 10.76 -10.90 -4.26
N ILE A 167 11.17 -11.35 -5.46
CA ILE A 167 12.46 -10.96 -6.05
C ILE A 167 12.65 -9.44 -6.10
N HIS A 168 11.62 -8.68 -6.52
CA HIS A 168 11.67 -7.21 -6.57
C HIS A 168 11.95 -6.61 -5.18
N HIS A 169 11.32 -7.14 -4.14
CA HIS A 169 11.50 -6.66 -2.77
C HIS A 169 12.78 -7.15 -2.10
N LEU A 170 13.38 -8.22 -2.61
CA LEU A 170 14.70 -8.67 -2.16
C LEU A 170 15.84 -7.84 -2.77
N THR A 171 15.63 -7.34 -3.98
CA THR A 171 16.68 -6.69 -4.79
C THR A 171 16.52 -5.17 -4.84
N GLU A 172 15.39 -4.64 -5.28
CA GLU A 172 15.20 -3.18 -5.48
C GLU A 172 14.67 -2.48 -4.23
N LYS A 173 13.88 -3.17 -3.40
CA LYS A 173 13.08 -2.59 -2.32
C LYS A 173 13.28 -3.31 -0.97
N ASN A 174 14.54 -3.67 -0.65
CA ASN A 174 14.83 -4.49 0.52
C ASN A 174 14.60 -3.79 1.87
N LEU A 175 14.40 -2.48 1.87
CA LEU A 175 14.04 -1.70 3.06
C LEU A 175 12.52 -1.66 3.32
N GLU A 176 11.68 -2.07 2.37
CA GLU A 176 10.24 -2.04 2.60
C GLU A 176 9.77 -3.02 3.68
N THR A 177 8.66 -2.67 4.33
CA THR A 177 8.06 -3.40 5.46
C THR A 177 7.88 -4.89 5.21
N VAL A 178 7.56 -5.28 3.96
CA VAL A 178 7.24 -6.66 3.60
C VAL A 178 8.41 -7.63 3.82
N ASN A 179 9.66 -7.18 3.71
CA ASN A 179 10.84 -8.00 4.00
C ASN A 179 10.97 -8.30 5.49
N MET A 180 10.79 -7.28 6.34
CA MET A 180 10.83 -7.41 7.78
C MET A 180 9.67 -8.25 8.30
N LEU A 181 8.48 -8.05 7.76
CA LEU A 181 7.30 -8.85 8.09
C LEU A 181 7.47 -10.31 7.67
N PHE A 182 8.00 -10.58 6.46
CA PHE A 182 8.34 -11.94 6.02
C PHE A 182 9.33 -12.62 6.98
N MET A 183 10.37 -11.91 7.42
CA MET A 183 11.32 -12.40 8.41
C MET A 183 10.62 -12.73 9.73
N LEU A 184 9.82 -11.79 10.26
CA LEU A 184 9.13 -11.95 11.55
C LEU A 184 8.14 -13.12 11.53
N VAL A 185 7.36 -13.29 10.45
CA VAL A 185 6.45 -14.45 10.30
C VAL A 185 7.24 -15.76 10.32
N ASN A 186 8.38 -15.84 9.62
CA ASN A 186 9.23 -17.03 9.65
C ASN A 186 9.80 -17.32 11.05
N ILE A 187 10.21 -16.29 11.79
CA ILE A 187 10.69 -16.42 13.17
C ILE A 187 9.56 -16.90 14.09
N ILE A 188 8.36 -16.32 13.97
CA ILE A 188 7.18 -16.71 14.75
C ILE A 188 6.83 -18.17 14.45
N LEU A 189 6.78 -18.58 13.18
CA LEU A 189 6.52 -19.98 12.78
C LEU A 189 7.51 -20.94 13.42
N TRP A 190 8.82 -20.69 13.29
CA TRP A 190 9.86 -21.53 13.85
C TRP A 190 9.73 -21.66 15.38
N ASN A 191 9.56 -20.53 16.04
CA ASN A 191 9.43 -20.53 17.49
C ASN A 191 8.11 -21.15 17.97
N THR A 192 7.03 -21.04 17.18
CA THR A 192 5.77 -21.76 17.43
C THR A 192 5.97 -23.27 17.37
N ILE A 193 6.64 -23.78 16.33
CA ILE A 193 7.01 -25.18 16.23
C ILE A 193 7.79 -25.60 17.48
N LYS A 194 8.86 -24.88 17.81
CA LYS A 194 9.75 -25.22 18.92
C LYS A 194 9.09 -25.09 20.28
N TRP A 195 8.20 -24.11 20.47
CA TRP A 195 7.46 -23.98 21.73
C TRP A 195 6.50 -25.14 21.97
N HIS A 196 5.84 -25.64 20.92
CA HIS A 196 4.95 -26.78 21.05
C HIS A 196 5.71 -28.12 21.26
N GLU A 197 6.98 -28.20 20.83
CA GLU A 197 7.83 -29.36 21.11
C GLU A 197 8.38 -29.35 22.53
N ASN A 198 8.82 -28.22 23.06
CA ASN A 198 9.65 -28.19 24.28
C ASN A 198 9.21 -27.16 25.33
N GLN A 199 8.20 -26.32 25.04
CA GLN A 199 7.63 -25.30 25.93
C GLN A 199 8.64 -24.37 26.61
N LYS A 200 9.81 -24.11 25.97
CA LYS A 200 10.84 -23.23 26.51
C LYS A 200 10.40 -21.76 26.46
N PHE A 201 10.65 -21.03 27.55
CA PHE A 201 10.31 -19.60 27.67
C PHE A 201 10.87 -18.75 26.53
N ARG A 202 12.11 -18.98 26.11
CA ARG A 202 12.75 -18.24 25.00
C ARG A 202 11.96 -18.27 23.69
N ASN A 203 11.29 -19.41 23.41
CA ASN A 203 10.49 -19.56 22.20
C ASN A 203 9.18 -18.75 22.32
N LEU A 204 8.54 -18.79 23.49
CA LEU A 204 7.34 -17.99 23.78
C LEU A 204 7.65 -16.49 23.73
N LEU A 205 8.81 -16.08 24.28
CA LEU A 205 9.30 -14.71 24.23
C LEU A 205 9.54 -14.25 22.78
N ALA A 206 10.19 -15.06 21.94
CA ALA A 206 10.43 -14.73 20.54
C ALA A 206 9.11 -14.61 19.74
N ILE A 207 8.11 -15.45 20.05
CA ILE A 207 6.75 -15.32 19.47
C ILE A 207 6.15 -13.98 19.87
N GLY A 208 6.15 -13.63 21.17
CA GLY A 208 5.54 -12.40 21.67
C GLY A 208 6.22 -11.14 21.08
N ILE A 209 7.55 -11.07 21.13
CA ILE A 209 8.31 -9.95 20.54
C ILE A 209 8.03 -9.83 19.04
N GLY A 210 8.00 -10.96 18.30
CA GLY A 210 7.68 -10.97 16.89
C GLY A 210 6.28 -10.40 16.61
N ILE A 211 5.26 -10.80 17.37
CA ILE A 211 3.89 -10.29 17.23
C ILE A 211 3.83 -8.79 17.56
N ALA A 212 4.48 -8.35 18.65
CA ALA A 212 4.50 -6.96 19.04
C ALA A 212 5.19 -6.06 17.98
N LEU A 213 6.33 -6.51 17.43
CA LEU A 213 7.01 -5.80 16.33
C LEU A 213 6.14 -5.75 15.07
N MET A 214 5.49 -6.85 14.69
CA MET A 214 4.58 -6.86 13.52
C MET A 214 3.43 -5.88 13.71
N ALA A 215 2.81 -5.82 14.89
CA ALA A 215 1.75 -4.87 15.21
C ALA A 215 2.25 -3.41 15.18
N LEU A 216 3.48 -3.15 15.63
CA LEU A 216 4.13 -1.84 15.54
C LEU A 216 4.55 -1.46 14.12
N VAL A 217 4.82 -2.41 13.23
CA VAL A 217 5.06 -2.14 11.81
C VAL A 217 3.75 -1.78 11.11
N LYS A 218 2.72 -2.61 11.31
CA LYS A 218 1.35 -2.38 10.81
C LYS A 218 0.35 -3.02 11.77
N PRO A 219 -0.64 -2.29 12.30
CA PRO A 219 -1.65 -2.86 13.21
C PRO A 219 -2.37 -4.08 12.63
N SER A 220 -2.62 -4.10 11.32
CA SER A 220 -3.26 -5.22 10.63
C SER A 220 -2.48 -6.54 10.68
N GLU A 221 -1.19 -6.51 10.99
CA GLU A 221 -0.35 -7.71 11.06
C GLU A 221 -0.47 -8.46 12.40
N VAL A 222 -1.22 -7.92 13.36
CA VAL A 222 -1.49 -8.59 14.66
C VAL A 222 -2.13 -9.97 14.51
N PHE A 223 -2.83 -10.20 13.40
CA PHE A 223 -3.48 -11.50 13.12
C PHE A 223 -2.49 -12.67 13.00
N VAL A 224 -1.19 -12.41 12.91
CA VAL A 224 -0.16 -13.46 13.00
C VAL A 224 -0.25 -14.24 14.31
N VAL A 225 -0.87 -13.69 15.36
CA VAL A 225 -1.17 -14.38 16.64
C VAL A 225 -1.99 -15.66 16.46
N LEU A 226 -2.77 -15.75 15.38
CA LEU A 226 -3.56 -16.94 15.05
C LEU A 226 -2.69 -18.18 14.80
N ILE A 227 -1.44 -17.98 14.35
CA ILE A 227 -0.50 -19.09 14.13
C ILE A 227 -0.21 -19.82 15.45
N PRO A 228 0.38 -19.22 16.49
CA PRO A 228 0.64 -19.92 17.75
C PRO A 228 -0.65 -20.31 18.49
N LEU A 229 -1.72 -19.52 18.34
CA LEU A 229 -2.99 -19.78 19.01
C LEU A 229 -3.65 -21.08 18.49
N PHE A 230 -3.72 -21.27 17.18
CA PHE A 230 -4.39 -22.44 16.57
C PHE A 230 -3.43 -23.57 16.20
N TRP A 231 -2.15 -23.46 16.50
CA TRP A 231 -1.19 -24.55 16.26
C TRP A 231 -1.55 -25.80 17.05
N ASN A 232 -1.61 -26.95 16.38
CA ASN A 232 -2.06 -28.26 16.95
C ASN A 232 -3.54 -28.29 17.40
N VAL A 233 -4.39 -27.38 16.89
CA VAL A 233 -5.83 -27.41 17.15
C VAL A 233 -6.53 -28.11 15.98
N THR A 234 -7.22 -29.24 16.29
CA THR A 234 -7.96 -30.04 15.30
C THR A 234 -9.41 -30.25 15.68
N SER A 235 -9.78 -29.93 16.93
CA SER A 235 -11.13 -30.09 17.49
C SER A 235 -11.33 -29.11 18.65
N ILE A 236 -12.58 -28.95 19.09
CA ILE A 236 -12.93 -28.15 20.29
C ILE A 236 -12.18 -28.68 21.53
N GLU A 237 -12.00 -29.99 21.63
CA GLU A 237 -11.28 -30.58 22.76
C GLU A 237 -9.80 -30.22 22.76
N THR A 238 -9.13 -30.28 21.60
CA THR A 238 -7.74 -29.83 21.47
C THR A 238 -7.59 -28.33 21.70
N PHE A 239 -8.59 -27.53 21.35
CA PHE A 239 -8.62 -26.11 21.67
C PHE A 239 -8.74 -25.86 23.18
N LYS A 240 -9.64 -26.58 23.89
CA LYS A 240 -9.75 -26.52 25.36
C LYS A 240 -8.41 -26.90 26.03
N ARG A 241 -7.74 -27.95 25.56
CA ARG A 241 -6.40 -28.35 26.05
C ARG A 241 -5.37 -27.25 25.82
N LYS A 242 -5.44 -26.53 24.70
CA LYS A 242 -4.56 -25.37 24.39
C LYS A 242 -4.78 -24.24 25.40
N ILE A 243 -6.02 -23.89 25.71
CA ILE A 243 -6.33 -22.86 26.72
C ILE A 243 -5.83 -23.30 28.09
N ALA A 244 -6.05 -24.57 28.48
CA ALA A 244 -5.52 -25.12 29.71
C ALA A 244 -3.98 -25.04 29.78
N LEU A 245 -3.28 -25.30 28.67
CA LEU A 245 -1.83 -25.15 28.59
C LEU A 245 -1.40 -23.69 28.86
N PHE A 246 -2.06 -22.70 28.24
CA PHE A 246 -1.78 -21.29 28.51
C PHE A 246 -2.06 -20.91 29.96
N TRP A 247 -3.11 -21.48 30.55
CA TRP A 247 -3.42 -21.28 31.98
C TRP A 247 -2.32 -21.86 32.89
N VAL A 248 -1.85 -23.07 32.62
CA VAL A 248 -0.73 -23.70 33.36
C VAL A 248 0.54 -22.83 33.22
N LYS A 249 0.81 -22.30 32.03
CA LYS A 249 1.96 -21.45 31.72
C LYS A 249 1.70 -19.96 31.95
N ARG A 250 0.62 -19.54 32.63
CA ARG A 250 0.17 -18.16 32.75
C ARG A 250 1.25 -17.19 33.23
N LYS A 251 2.15 -17.60 34.14
CA LYS A 251 3.27 -16.74 34.58
C LYS A 251 4.20 -16.39 33.44
N ALA A 252 4.54 -17.37 32.59
CA ALA A 252 5.38 -17.13 31.40
C ALA A 252 4.65 -16.29 30.37
N VAL A 253 3.35 -16.53 30.14
CA VAL A 253 2.51 -15.76 29.22
C VAL A 253 2.41 -14.30 29.68
N LEU A 254 2.11 -14.07 30.97
CA LEU A 254 2.02 -12.72 31.53
C LEU A 254 3.36 -11.98 31.46
N ALA A 255 4.48 -12.67 31.74
CA ALA A 255 5.81 -12.08 31.58
C ALA A 255 6.09 -11.64 30.14
N VAL A 256 5.71 -12.47 29.14
CA VAL A 256 5.85 -12.12 27.72
C VAL A 256 4.95 -10.94 27.35
N ILE A 257 3.68 -10.94 27.81
CA ILE A 257 2.77 -9.81 27.60
C ILE A 257 3.37 -8.52 28.19
N GLY A 258 3.90 -8.56 29.41
CA GLY A 258 4.57 -7.41 30.04
C GLY A 258 5.75 -6.89 29.22
N ILE A 259 6.60 -7.78 28.67
CA ILE A 259 7.71 -7.39 27.79
C ILE A 259 7.20 -6.80 26.47
N CYS A 260 6.15 -7.37 25.89
CA CYS A 260 5.51 -6.81 24.68
C CYS A 260 4.93 -5.43 24.93
N LEU A 261 4.28 -5.20 26.08
CA LEU A 261 3.77 -3.88 26.47
C LEU A 261 4.89 -2.87 26.65
N LEU A 262 6.03 -3.25 27.26
CA LEU A 262 7.21 -2.40 27.34
C LEU A 262 7.77 -2.03 25.96
N LEU A 263 7.74 -2.97 25.00
CA LEU A 263 8.18 -2.71 23.62
C LEU A 263 7.26 -1.73 22.88
N VAL A 264 5.95 -1.80 23.14
CA VAL A 264 4.93 -0.95 22.50
C VAL A 264 4.78 0.39 23.24
N MET A 265 5.22 0.49 24.48
CA MET A 265 5.05 1.67 25.33
C MET A 265 5.54 2.99 24.70
N PRO A 266 6.68 3.07 24.00
CA PRO A 266 7.11 4.31 23.35
C PRO A 266 6.07 4.84 22.33
N GLN A 267 5.43 3.95 21.56
CA GLN A 267 4.37 4.35 20.63
C GLN A 267 3.12 4.84 21.37
N ILE A 268 2.71 4.14 22.43
CA ILE A 268 1.56 4.53 23.26
C ILE A 268 1.83 5.87 23.93
N ALA A 269 3.05 6.08 24.48
CA ALA A 269 3.45 7.33 25.09
C ALA A 269 3.43 8.49 24.07
N TYR A 270 3.95 8.25 22.85
CA TYR A 270 3.89 9.23 21.78
C TYR A 270 2.44 9.65 21.46
N TRP A 271 1.54 8.69 21.24
CA TRP A 271 0.13 8.99 20.98
C TRP A 271 -0.51 9.76 22.13
N TYR A 272 -0.31 9.30 23.38
CA TYR A 272 -0.90 9.96 24.54
C TYR A 272 -0.43 11.41 24.70
N LEU A 273 0.87 11.65 24.55
CA LEU A 273 1.44 12.99 24.65
C LEU A 273 1.02 13.91 23.50
N LYS A 274 0.76 13.35 22.31
CA LYS A 274 0.43 14.13 21.10
C LYS A 274 -1.07 14.34 20.91
N THR A 275 -1.91 13.44 21.41
CA THR A 275 -3.36 13.42 21.12
C THR A 275 -4.26 13.23 22.36
N GLY A 276 -3.68 12.97 23.54
CA GLY A 276 -4.42 12.60 24.74
C GLY A 276 -5.02 11.17 24.73
N HIS A 277 -4.82 10.39 23.64
CA HIS A 277 -5.36 9.04 23.51
C HIS A 277 -4.26 7.98 23.57
N LEU A 278 -4.51 6.85 24.28
CA LEU A 278 -3.56 5.73 24.34
C LEU A 278 -3.43 4.98 23.02
N ILE A 279 -4.49 4.97 22.21
CA ILE A 279 -4.52 4.40 20.86
C ILE A 279 -5.12 5.45 19.94
N TYR A 280 -4.40 5.76 18.88
CA TYR A 280 -4.81 6.78 17.92
C TYR A 280 -4.60 6.27 16.50
N ASP A 281 -5.58 6.49 15.62
CA ASP A 281 -5.46 6.19 14.21
C ASP A 281 -4.74 7.32 13.49
N SER A 282 -3.46 7.16 13.25
CA SER A 282 -2.63 8.13 12.52
C SER A 282 -2.77 8.04 10.99
N TYR A 283 -3.45 7.01 10.48
CA TYR A 283 -3.68 6.79 9.03
C TYR A 283 -4.87 7.62 8.49
N LYS A 284 -5.14 8.77 9.09
CA LYS A 284 -6.25 9.67 8.75
C LYS A 284 -5.96 10.49 7.49
N ASN A 285 -5.87 9.85 6.32
CA ASN A 285 -5.97 10.59 5.06
C ASN A 285 -7.42 10.56 4.57
N PRO A 286 -7.99 11.70 4.11
CA PRO A 286 -9.35 11.73 3.60
C PRO A 286 -9.59 10.64 2.54
N GLY A 287 -10.64 9.84 2.72
CA GLY A 287 -11.00 8.75 1.83
C GLY A 287 -10.09 7.53 1.85
N VAL A 288 -9.10 7.41 2.75
CA VAL A 288 -8.28 6.21 2.95
C VAL A 288 -8.78 5.45 4.17
N GLY A 289 -8.95 4.14 4.04
CA GLY A 289 -9.45 3.30 5.13
C GLY A 289 -9.71 1.87 4.72
N LEU A 290 -10.39 1.12 5.58
CA LEU A 290 -10.74 -0.29 5.35
C LEU A 290 -12.18 -0.43 4.83
N ASP A 291 -12.32 -0.93 3.62
CA ASP A 291 -13.59 -1.31 2.97
C ASP A 291 -14.02 -2.72 3.40
N ILE A 292 -14.21 -2.92 4.71
CA ILE A 292 -14.49 -4.25 5.29
C ILE A 292 -15.71 -4.92 4.65
N PHE A 293 -16.76 -4.18 4.31
CA PHE A 293 -17.98 -4.74 3.71
C PHE A 293 -17.96 -4.80 2.17
N SER A 294 -16.86 -4.34 1.55
CA SER A 294 -16.71 -4.26 0.10
C SER A 294 -15.24 -4.46 -0.30
N PRO A 295 -14.61 -5.60 0.11
CA PRO A 295 -13.19 -5.83 -0.12
C PRO A 295 -12.88 -6.00 -1.62
N HIS A 296 -11.70 -5.55 -2.04
CA HIS A 296 -11.22 -5.55 -3.42
C HIS A 296 -10.57 -6.89 -3.82
N ILE A 297 -11.12 -8.03 -3.38
CA ILE A 297 -10.54 -9.37 -3.56
C ILE A 297 -10.19 -9.66 -5.02
N ILE A 298 -11.13 -9.39 -5.95
CA ILE A 298 -10.93 -9.65 -7.39
C ILE A 298 -9.79 -8.79 -7.94
N ASN A 299 -9.75 -7.52 -7.55
CA ASN A 299 -8.70 -6.59 -8.00
C ASN A 299 -7.31 -7.03 -7.48
N VAL A 300 -7.21 -7.40 -6.20
CA VAL A 300 -5.97 -7.90 -5.59
C VAL A 300 -5.51 -9.20 -6.24
N LEU A 301 -6.43 -10.08 -6.66
CA LEU A 301 -6.08 -11.36 -7.29
C LEU A 301 -5.72 -11.22 -8.78
N PHE A 302 -6.53 -10.47 -9.56
CA PHE A 302 -6.55 -10.60 -11.02
C PHE A 302 -6.41 -9.29 -11.79
N SER A 303 -6.34 -8.13 -11.13
CA SER A 303 -6.20 -6.85 -11.83
C SER A 303 -4.91 -6.79 -12.66
N TYR A 304 -5.00 -6.23 -13.86
CA TYR A 304 -3.82 -5.95 -14.70
C TYR A 304 -2.89 -4.89 -14.07
N ARG A 305 -3.42 -4.06 -13.17
CA ARG A 305 -2.64 -3.08 -12.43
C ARG A 305 -1.70 -3.74 -11.40
N LYS A 306 -2.22 -4.69 -10.56
CA LYS A 306 -1.51 -5.26 -9.41
C LYS A 306 -1.85 -6.72 -9.10
N GLY A 307 -2.63 -7.40 -9.94
CA GLY A 307 -3.16 -8.72 -9.63
C GLY A 307 -2.11 -9.73 -9.21
N TRP A 308 -2.27 -10.27 -8.01
CA TRP A 308 -1.32 -11.22 -7.43
C TRP A 308 -1.12 -12.46 -8.31
N LEU A 309 -2.19 -13.12 -8.70
CA LEU A 309 -2.10 -14.35 -9.52
C LEU A 309 -1.74 -14.08 -10.98
N LEU A 310 -1.97 -12.85 -11.47
CA LEU A 310 -1.55 -12.46 -12.81
C LEU A 310 -0.01 -12.36 -12.91
N TYR A 311 0.62 -11.75 -11.91
CA TYR A 311 2.07 -11.51 -11.89
C TYR A 311 2.86 -12.60 -11.16
N THR A 312 2.20 -13.42 -10.34
CA THR A 312 2.80 -14.55 -9.60
C THR A 312 1.98 -15.83 -9.80
N PRO A 313 1.76 -16.29 -11.04
CA PRO A 313 0.85 -17.41 -11.32
C PRO A 313 1.27 -18.72 -10.66
N VAL A 314 2.55 -18.88 -10.34
CA VAL A 314 3.07 -20.07 -9.63
C VAL A 314 2.42 -20.26 -8.25
N MET A 315 1.88 -19.20 -7.64
CA MET A 315 1.23 -19.28 -6.33
C MET A 315 -0.10 -20.04 -6.35
N VAL A 316 -0.68 -20.28 -7.51
CA VAL A 316 -1.81 -21.21 -7.67
C VAL A 316 -1.48 -22.59 -7.09
N PHE A 317 -0.25 -23.08 -7.25
CA PHE A 317 0.19 -24.36 -6.69
C PHE A 317 0.26 -24.31 -5.15
N SER A 318 0.57 -23.16 -4.56
CA SER A 318 0.48 -22.98 -3.10
C SER A 318 -0.98 -23.04 -2.61
N LEU A 319 -1.92 -22.44 -3.38
CA LEU A 319 -3.34 -22.50 -3.05
C LEU A 319 -3.88 -23.95 -3.17
N ILE A 320 -3.51 -24.69 -4.20
CA ILE A 320 -3.83 -26.12 -4.32
C ILE A 320 -3.18 -26.92 -3.17
N GLY A 321 -2.01 -26.50 -2.74
CA GLY A 321 -1.26 -27.11 -1.62
C GLY A 321 -2.02 -27.15 -0.30
N TRP A 322 -2.99 -26.24 -0.08
CA TRP A 322 -3.88 -26.27 1.10
C TRP A 322 -4.66 -27.57 1.23
N PHE A 323 -5.13 -28.12 0.12
CA PHE A 323 -5.83 -29.40 0.12
C PHE A 323 -4.93 -30.55 0.59
N PHE A 324 -3.67 -30.57 0.14
CA PHE A 324 -2.71 -31.59 0.57
C PHE A 324 -2.26 -31.39 2.00
N LEU A 325 -2.05 -30.15 2.43
CA LEU A 325 -1.76 -29.83 3.82
C LEU A 325 -2.90 -30.29 4.75
N PHE A 326 -4.17 -30.07 4.36
CA PHE A 326 -5.31 -30.54 5.15
C PHE A 326 -5.34 -32.07 5.28
N LYS A 327 -5.00 -32.81 4.20
CA LYS A 327 -4.95 -34.29 4.22
C LYS A 327 -3.79 -34.81 5.05
N GLU A 328 -2.60 -34.26 4.88
CA GLU A 328 -1.35 -34.80 5.43
C GLU A 328 -1.07 -34.29 6.86
N ASN A 329 -1.47 -33.07 7.18
CA ASN A 329 -1.15 -32.42 8.45
C ASN A 329 -2.24 -31.49 8.98
N ARG A 330 -3.36 -32.06 9.42
CA ARG A 330 -4.47 -31.29 10.00
C ARG A 330 -4.08 -30.43 11.21
N LYS A 331 -2.97 -30.78 11.90
CA LYS A 331 -2.53 -30.09 13.12
C LYS A 331 -2.16 -28.65 12.89
N ILE A 332 -1.63 -28.33 11.71
CA ILE A 332 -1.23 -26.97 11.38
C ILE A 332 -2.21 -26.26 10.44
N PHE A 333 -3.19 -26.99 9.90
CA PHE A 333 -4.12 -26.46 8.91
C PHE A 333 -4.91 -25.26 9.43
N LEU A 334 -5.54 -25.40 10.63
CA LEU A 334 -6.36 -24.33 11.18
C LEU A 334 -5.54 -23.06 11.45
N ALA A 335 -4.33 -23.22 12.01
CA ALA A 335 -3.42 -22.10 12.29
C ALA A 335 -3.03 -21.32 11.03
N THR A 336 -2.63 -22.05 10.01
CA THR A 336 -2.17 -21.47 8.76
C THR A 336 -3.34 -20.89 7.96
N ALA A 337 -4.48 -21.61 7.85
CA ALA A 337 -5.65 -21.17 7.09
C ALA A 337 -6.31 -19.93 7.71
N SER A 338 -6.48 -19.90 9.04
CA SER A 338 -7.10 -18.73 9.70
C SER A 338 -6.25 -17.47 9.52
N TYR A 339 -4.94 -17.56 9.69
CA TYR A 339 -4.06 -16.43 9.44
C TYR A 339 -4.10 -15.97 7.97
N PHE A 340 -4.02 -16.92 7.02
CA PHE A 340 -4.10 -16.56 5.59
C PHE A 340 -5.42 -15.88 5.24
N ILE A 341 -6.56 -16.48 5.60
CA ILE A 341 -7.88 -15.99 5.21
C ILE A 341 -8.13 -14.60 5.80
N ILE A 342 -7.84 -14.41 7.10
CA ILE A 342 -8.09 -13.14 7.77
C ILE A 342 -7.15 -12.06 7.24
N SER A 343 -5.85 -12.33 7.13
CA SER A 343 -4.89 -11.36 6.63
C SER A 343 -5.13 -11.02 5.16
N PHE A 344 -5.45 -12.00 4.32
CA PHE A 344 -5.82 -11.77 2.91
C PHE A 344 -7.07 -10.91 2.79
N TYR A 345 -8.09 -11.15 3.65
CA TYR A 345 -9.30 -10.34 3.67
C TYR A 345 -9.00 -8.89 4.07
N VAL A 346 -8.23 -8.68 5.14
CA VAL A 346 -7.84 -7.35 5.60
C VAL A 346 -6.99 -6.60 4.56
N ILE A 347 -6.01 -7.29 3.94
CA ILE A 347 -5.21 -6.73 2.84
C ILE A 347 -6.13 -6.31 1.68
N SER A 348 -7.10 -7.15 1.32
CA SER A 348 -8.04 -6.87 0.23
C SER A 348 -9.07 -5.79 0.60
N SER A 349 -9.24 -5.47 1.88
CA SER A 349 -10.16 -4.41 2.34
C SER A 349 -9.53 -3.02 2.33
N TRP A 350 -8.24 -2.87 2.05
CA TRP A 350 -7.63 -1.54 1.99
C TRP A 350 -8.14 -0.77 0.77
N SER A 351 -8.61 0.46 0.98
CA SER A 351 -9.23 1.27 -0.09
C SER A 351 -8.27 1.59 -1.24
N GLU A 352 -6.99 1.77 -0.96
CA GLU A 352 -5.92 1.86 -1.98
C GLU A 352 -5.33 0.46 -2.25
N TRP A 353 -6.19 -0.47 -2.69
CA TRP A 353 -5.89 -1.89 -2.89
C TRP A 353 -4.69 -2.17 -3.81
N TRP A 354 -4.23 -1.19 -4.58
CA TRP A 354 -3.05 -1.29 -5.46
C TRP A 354 -1.73 -1.06 -4.72
N TYR A 355 -1.75 -0.56 -3.48
CA TYR A 355 -0.58 -0.37 -2.61
C TYR A 355 0.59 0.37 -3.26
N GLY A 356 0.33 1.47 -3.97
CA GLY A 356 1.33 2.32 -4.57
C GLY A 356 2.12 1.70 -5.72
N ALA A 357 3.33 2.22 -5.99
CA ALA A 357 4.25 1.73 -7.00
C ALA A 357 4.95 0.46 -6.52
N ALA A 358 4.48 -0.69 -6.94
CA ALA A 358 5.10 -1.96 -6.61
C ALA A 358 4.94 -2.98 -7.75
N PHE A 359 5.71 -4.04 -7.72
CA PHE A 359 5.50 -5.20 -8.58
C PHE A 359 4.44 -6.09 -7.92
N SER A 360 3.26 -6.21 -8.55
CA SER A 360 2.14 -7.00 -8.02
C SER A 360 1.64 -6.55 -6.63
N ALA A 361 0.82 -7.35 -5.97
CA ALA A 361 0.27 -7.09 -4.64
C ALA A 361 1.30 -7.34 -3.53
N ARG A 362 2.17 -6.35 -3.29
CA ARG A 362 3.28 -6.46 -2.32
C ARG A 362 2.90 -6.93 -0.90
N PRO A 363 1.73 -6.57 -0.31
CA PRO A 363 1.43 -6.99 1.06
C PRO A 363 1.28 -8.50 1.23
N LEU A 364 0.96 -9.24 0.15
CA LEU A 364 0.80 -10.70 0.22
C LEU A 364 2.13 -11.44 0.45
N ILE A 365 3.28 -10.78 0.32
CA ILE A 365 4.60 -11.34 0.63
C ILE A 365 4.69 -11.78 2.10
N THR A 366 4.01 -11.09 3.01
CA THR A 366 3.92 -11.48 4.43
C THR A 366 3.31 -12.87 4.63
N LEU A 367 2.50 -13.33 3.70
CA LEU A 367 1.84 -14.64 3.74
C LEU A 367 2.68 -15.76 3.09
N TYR A 368 3.76 -15.41 2.38
CA TYR A 368 4.59 -16.39 1.67
C TYR A 368 5.24 -17.45 2.57
N PRO A 369 5.62 -17.20 3.82
CA PRO A 369 6.11 -18.26 4.70
C PRO A 369 5.12 -19.42 4.87
N ILE A 370 3.82 -19.12 4.96
CA ILE A 370 2.77 -20.14 5.08
C ILE A 370 2.51 -20.79 3.73
N LEU A 371 2.40 -19.98 2.68
CA LEU A 371 2.17 -20.46 1.32
C LEU A 371 3.33 -21.33 0.83
N ALA A 372 4.57 -21.10 1.30
CA ALA A 372 5.71 -21.97 1.05
C ALA A 372 5.52 -23.36 1.69
N ILE A 373 4.95 -23.43 2.89
CA ILE A 373 4.60 -24.73 3.51
C ILE A 373 3.53 -25.44 2.68
N CYS A 374 2.49 -24.73 2.24
CA CYS A 374 1.44 -25.31 1.38
C CYS A 374 2.04 -25.82 0.05
N LEU A 375 2.90 -25.03 -0.59
CA LEU A 375 3.62 -25.45 -1.79
C LEU A 375 4.48 -26.70 -1.55
N GLY A 376 5.13 -26.78 -0.39
CA GLY A 376 5.90 -27.97 0.00
C GLY A 376 5.03 -29.23 0.07
N TYR A 377 3.81 -29.14 0.60
CA TYR A 377 2.84 -30.27 0.62
C TYR A 377 2.35 -30.63 -0.79
N PHE A 378 2.15 -29.66 -1.66
CA PHE A 378 1.86 -29.91 -3.07
C PHE A 378 3.02 -30.65 -3.75
N LEU A 379 4.26 -30.21 -3.54
CA LEU A 379 5.46 -30.87 -4.09
C LEU A 379 5.66 -32.28 -3.49
N LEU A 380 5.29 -32.49 -2.24
CA LEU A 380 5.31 -33.81 -1.61
C LEU A 380 4.32 -34.77 -2.30
N PHE A 381 3.10 -34.31 -2.61
CA PHE A 381 2.14 -35.05 -3.41
C PHE A 381 2.72 -35.35 -4.80
N LEU A 382 3.27 -34.35 -5.48
CA LEU A 382 3.82 -34.46 -6.83
C LEU A 382 4.95 -35.51 -6.89
N LYS A 383 5.74 -35.63 -5.82
CA LYS A 383 6.81 -36.65 -5.73
C LYS A 383 6.30 -38.05 -5.99
N ASN A 384 5.06 -38.36 -5.65
CA ASN A 384 4.46 -39.68 -5.77
C ASN A 384 3.69 -39.89 -7.08
N THR A 385 3.68 -38.92 -8.01
CA THR A 385 3.07 -39.01 -9.33
C THR A 385 4.01 -39.64 -10.36
N ASN A 386 3.53 -39.87 -11.58
CA ASN A 386 4.36 -40.40 -12.67
C ASN A 386 5.34 -39.34 -13.22
N LEU A 387 6.31 -39.78 -14.00
CA LEU A 387 7.38 -38.93 -14.53
C LEU A 387 6.85 -37.83 -15.47
N LEU A 388 5.83 -38.12 -16.29
CA LEU A 388 5.27 -37.16 -17.24
C LEU A 388 4.62 -35.97 -16.53
N ILE A 389 3.89 -36.23 -15.43
CA ILE A 389 3.29 -35.17 -14.60
C ILE A 389 4.39 -34.29 -13.97
N LYS A 390 5.48 -34.90 -13.48
CA LYS A 390 6.62 -34.16 -12.91
C LYS A 390 7.32 -33.28 -13.95
N ILE A 391 7.53 -33.81 -15.15
CA ILE A 391 8.14 -33.05 -16.25
C ILE A 391 7.21 -31.90 -16.65
N GLY A 392 5.90 -32.17 -16.87
CA GLY A 392 4.92 -31.16 -17.23
C GLY A 392 4.84 -30.04 -16.19
N PHE A 393 4.78 -30.40 -14.91
CA PHE A 393 4.84 -29.42 -13.82
C PHE A 393 6.16 -28.62 -13.84
N GLY A 394 7.29 -29.28 -14.00
CA GLY A 394 8.59 -28.62 -14.10
C GLY A 394 8.65 -27.58 -15.21
N LEU A 395 8.15 -27.90 -16.40
CA LEU A 395 8.07 -26.96 -17.52
C LEU A 395 7.17 -25.76 -17.23
N VAL A 396 6.00 -25.98 -16.62
CA VAL A 396 5.08 -24.90 -16.22
C VAL A 396 5.73 -23.98 -15.18
N VAL A 397 6.39 -24.54 -14.18
CA VAL A 397 7.10 -23.75 -13.16
C VAL A 397 8.25 -22.96 -13.77
N LEU A 398 9.04 -23.55 -14.65
CA LEU A 398 10.11 -22.84 -15.34
C LEU A 398 9.57 -21.70 -16.20
N PHE A 399 8.45 -21.91 -16.89
CA PHE A 399 7.77 -20.85 -17.64
C PHE A 399 7.29 -19.73 -16.71
N PHE A 400 6.67 -20.04 -15.57
CA PHE A 400 6.19 -19.03 -14.63
C PHE A 400 7.34 -18.27 -13.96
N ILE A 401 8.45 -18.93 -13.64
CA ILE A 401 9.67 -18.25 -13.17
C ILE A 401 10.18 -17.30 -14.26
N PHE A 402 10.35 -17.79 -15.49
CA PHE A 402 10.77 -16.97 -16.62
C PHE A 402 9.86 -15.74 -16.79
N LEU A 403 8.54 -15.96 -16.81
CA LEU A 403 7.56 -14.88 -16.97
C LEU A 403 7.67 -13.83 -15.85
N ASN A 404 7.78 -14.28 -14.59
CA ASN A 404 7.92 -13.39 -13.45
C ASN A 404 9.23 -12.58 -13.52
N GLN A 405 10.37 -13.23 -13.85
CA GLN A 405 11.65 -12.55 -14.00
C GLN A 405 11.65 -11.57 -15.19
N PHE A 406 11.01 -11.95 -16.30
CA PHE A 406 10.89 -11.08 -17.46
C PHE A 406 10.01 -9.85 -17.15
N GLN A 407 8.88 -10.03 -16.47
CA GLN A 407 8.02 -8.92 -16.05
C GLN A 407 8.68 -8.02 -15.00
N TRP A 408 9.47 -8.58 -14.08
CA TRP A 408 10.32 -7.79 -13.19
C TRP A 408 11.35 -6.97 -13.98
N TRP A 409 11.99 -7.57 -15.00
CA TRP A 409 12.87 -6.85 -15.92
C TRP A 409 12.12 -5.74 -16.66
N GLN A 410 10.91 -6.00 -17.18
CA GLN A 410 10.07 -4.98 -17.83
C GLN A 410 9.74 -3.82 -16.89
N LEU A 411 9.42 -4.11 -15.63
CA LEU A 411 9.17 -3.07 -14.61
C LEU A 411 10.41 -2.19 -14.41
N LYS A 412 11.58 -2.79 -14.28
CA LYS A 412 12.85 -2.08 -14.09
C LYS A 412 13.21 -1.18 -15.27
N HIS A 413 12.83 -1.57 -16.49
CA HIS A 413 13.09 -0.82 -17.72
C HIS A 413 11.90 0.02 -18.19
N TYR A 414 10.90 0.25 -17.30
CA TYR A 414 9.70 1.06 -17.59
C TYR A 414 8.90 0.58 -18.82
N VAL A 415 9.04 -0.68 -19.21
CA VAL A 415 8.16 -1.33 -20.19
C VAL A 415 6.85 -1.75 -19.52
N LEU A 416 6.89 -2.23 -18.29
CA LEU A 416 5.72 -2.40 -17.42
C LEU A 416 5.59 -1.17 -16.51
N ASP A 417 4.44 -0.50 -16.54
CA ASP A 417 4.21 0.68 -15.69
C ASP A 417 3.80 0.27 -14.27
N PRO A 418 4.45 0.79 -13.21
CA PRO A 418 4.17 0.39 -11.83
C PRO A 418 2.81 0.90 -11.29
N TYR A 419 2.11 1.81 -11.98
CA TYR A 419 0.87 2.45 -11.54
C TYR A 419 -0.29 2.32 -12.50
N ARG A 420 -0.03 2.42 -13.82
CA ARG A 420 -1.01 2.78 -14.82
C ARG A 420 -1.34 1.65 -15.79
N THR A 421 -0.85 0.43 -15.53
CA THR A 421 -1.06 -0.71 -16.43
C THR A 421 -2.52 -1.07 -16.54
N THR A 422 -3.08 -0.93 -17.75
CA THR A 422 -4.41 -1.38 -18.15
C THR A 422 -4.34 -2.80 -18.74
N LYS A 423 -5.51 -3.41 -19.01
CA LYS A 423 -5.58 -4.71 -19.70
C LYS A 423 -4.99 -4.62 -21.09
N GLU A 424 -5.34 -3.58 -21.83
CA GLU A 424 -4.91 -3.33 -23.20
C GLU A 424 -3.39 -3.14 -23.25
N TYR A 425 -2.84 -2.31 -22.37
CA TYR A 425 -1.40 -2.08 -22.27
C TYR A 425 -0.64 -3.36 -21.91
N TYR A 426 -1.14 -4.14 -20.93
CA TYR A 426 -0.50 -5.38 -20.51
C TYR A 426 -0.32 -6.35 -21.69
N TRP A 427 -1.39 -6.56 -22.48
CA TRP A 427 -1.31 -7.46 -23.62
C TRP A 427 -0.54 -6.87 -24.80
N ALA A 428 -0.61 -5.55 -25.02
CA ALA A 428 0.18 -4.88 -26.05
C ALA A 428 1.70 -5.00 -25.79
N THR A 429 2.11 -5.04 -24.52
CA THR A 429 3.54 -5.11 -24.11
C THR A 429 3.96 -6.50 -23.62
N PHE A 430 3.05 -7.49 -23.66
CA PHE A 430 3.36 -8.86 -23.21
C PHE A 430 4.55 -9.46 -23.96
N LEU A 431 5.59 -9.84 -23.19
CA LEU A 431 6.89 -10.35 -23.70
C LEU A 431 7.64 -9.41 -24.66
N LYS A 432 7.29 -8.12 -24.73
CA LYS A 432 8.10 -7.12 -25.46
C LYS A 432 9.21 -6.55 -24.58
N THR A 433 10.31 -6.17 -25.21
CA THR A 433 11.46 -5.51 -24.54
C THR A 433 11.39 -3.98 -24.59
N SER A 434 10.43 -3.41 -25.31
CA SER A 434 10.17 -1.97 -25.39
C SER A 434 8.69 -1.71 -25.59
N ALA A 435 8.22 -0.54 -25.17
CA ALA A 435 6.87 -0.05 -25.41
C ALA A 435 6.93 1.13 -26.39
N SER A 436 6.19 1.03 -27.49
CA SER A 436 6.01 2.15 -28.44
C SER A 436 5.13 3.25 -27.84
N ASP A 437 5.09 4.43 -28.45
CA ASP A 437 4.19 5.51 -28.00
C ASP A 437 2.72 5.12 -28.20
N ALA A 438 2.42 4.34 -29.24
CA ALA A 438 1.09 3.73 -29.41
C ALA A 438 0.75 2.76 -28.26
N ASP A 439 1.70 1.93 -27.79
CA ASP A 439 1.46 1.11 -26.60
C ASP A 439 1.23 2.00 -25.36
N LYS A 440 2.07 3.01 -25.13
CA LYS A 440 1.95 3.93 -23.98
C LYS A 440 0.64 4.72 -23.95
N SER A 441 0.03 4.97 -25.10
CA SER A 441 -1.30 5.61 -25.16
C SER A 441 -2.38 4.77 -24.49
N LEU A 442 -2.18 3.46 -24.36
CA LEU A 442 -3.11 2.53 -23.69
C LEU A 442 -3.01 2.55 -22.15
N LEU A 443 -2.02 3.23 -21.58
CA LEU A 443 -1.91 3.40 -20.13
C LEU A 443 -3.05 4.28 -19.59
N MET A 444 -3.38 4.11 -18.31
CA MET A 444 -4.24 5.07 -17.60
C MET A 444 -3.66 6.48 -17.69
N ILE A 445 -4.51 7.50 -17.58
CA ILE A 445 -4.08 8.90 -17.57
C ILE A 445 -3.03 9.08 -16.45
N TYR A 446 -1.90 9.70 -16.81
CA TYR A 446 -0.89 10.07 -15.81
C TYR A 446 -1.44 11.17 -14.92
N ARG A 447 -1.24 11.06 -13.63
CA ARG A 447 -1.60 12.07 -12.66
C ARG A 447 -0.35 12.58 -11.96
N ASP A 448 -0.02 13.84 -12.17
CA ASP A 448 1.03 14.50 -11.41
C ASP A 448 0.52 14.92 -10.03
N PHE A 449 1.24 14.53 -8.99
CA PHE A 449 0.92 14.92 -7.61
C PHE A 449 1.55 16.27 -7.23
N ARG A 450 2.46 16.81 -8.06
CA ARG A 450 3.22 18.05 -7.80
C ARG A 450 2.70 19.25 -8.56
N GLY A 451 1.98 19.06 -9.65
CA GLY A 451 1.61 20.10 -10.59
C GLY A 451 0.11 20.30 -10.77
N LYS A 452 -0.24 21.46 -11.35
CA LYS A 452 -1.55 21.71 -11.93
C LYS A 452 -1.57 21.04 -13.29
N MET A 453 -2.50 20.12 -13.48
CA MET A 453 -2.70 19.44 -14.77
C MET A 453 -3.82 20.16 -15.53
N GLU A 454 -3.70 20.20 -16.84
CA GLU A 454 -4.67 20.77 -17.77
C GLU A 454 -5.09 19.71 -18.79
N LEU A 455 -6.33 19.77 -19.23
CA LEU A 455 -6.85 18.92 -20.29
C LEU A 455 -6.33 19.39 -21.64
N THR A 456 -5.32 18.67 -22.14
CA THR A 456 -4.77 18.89 -23.48
C THR A 456 -5.25 17.83 -24.45
N ASN A 457 -5.17 18.10 -25.78
CA ASN A 457 -5.50 17.14 -26.84
C ASN A 457 -6.87 16.47 -26.65
N THR A 458 -7.93 17.30 -26.55
CA THR A 458 -9.31 16.82 -26.34
C THR A 458 -9.76 15.81 -27.39
N GLU A 459 -9.11 15.73 -28.54
CA GLU A 459 -9.34 14.77 -29.62
C GLU A 459 -9.05 13.31 -29.21
N ASP A 460 -8.17 13.11 -28.23
CA ASP A 460 -7.84 11.78 -27.68
C ASP A 460 -8.92 11.23 -26.74
N TYR A 461 -9.96 12.04 -26.48
CA TYR A 461 -11.00 11.72 -25.51
C TYR A 461 -12.37 11.62 -26.18
N GLN A 462 -13.18 10.73 -25.63
CA GLN A 462 -14.62 10.69 -25.89
C GLN A 462 -15.31 11.66 -24.93
N LYS A 463 -15.92 12.71 -25.50
CA LYS A 463 -16.68 13.71 -24.76
C LYS A 463 -18.11 13.25 -24.52
N SER A 464 -18.64 13.49 -23.31
CA SER A 464 -20.06 13.39 -22.98
C SER A 464 -20.47 14.53 -22.07
N VAL A 465 -21.72 15.01 -22.19
CA VAL A 465 -22.27 16.06 -21.33
C VAL A 465 -22.99 15.40 -20.18
N LEU A 466 -22.69 15.81 -18.93
CA LEU A 466 -23.32 15.32 -17.71
C LEU A 466 -24.53 16.17 -17.31
N THR A 467 -24.40 17.50 -17.45
CA THR A 467 -25.48 18.45 -17.26
C THR A 467 -25.26 19.66 -18.18
N ASP A 468 -26.33 20.27 -18.62
CA ASP A 468 -26.36 21.49 -19.43
C ASP A 468 -27.64 22.23 -19.00
N ASP A 469 -27.53 23.25 -18.14
CA ASP A 469 -28.64 23.98 -17.54
C ASP A 469 -28.49 25.48 -17.88
N ASP A 470 -29.39 25.96 -18.71
CA ASP A 470 -29.50 27.36 -19.12
C ASP A 470 -30.55 28.13 -18.29
N PHE A 471 -31.12 27.49 -17.27
CA PHE A 471 -32.15 28.03 -16.38
C PHE A 471 -33.40 28.58 -17.05
N GLU A 472 -33.63 28.26 -18.31
CA GLU A 472 -34.85 28.70 -19.06
C GLU A 472 -36.13 27.90 -18.70
N GLU A 473 -35.99 26.75 -18.00
CA GLU A 473 -37.14 25.96 -17.58
C GLU A 473 -37.88 26.61 -16.39
N PRO A 474 -39.16 26.92 -16.51
CA PRO A 474 -39.94 27.54 -15.44
C PRO A 474 -40.16 26.56 -14.27
N GLY A 475 -39.98 27.05 -13.04
CA GLY A 475 -40.40 26.31 -11.83
C GLY A 475 -39.31 26.05 -10.81
N LYS A 476 -38.06 26.46 -11.03
CA LYS A 476 -37.02 26.45 -10.01
C LYS A 476 -37.11 27.74 -9.17
N ASN A 477 -37.07 27.66 -7.86
CA ASN A 477 -36.95 28.81 -6.96
C ASN A 477 -35.66 29.58 -7.27
N GLN A 478 -35.70 30.93 -7.19
CA GLN A 478 -34.53 31.81 -7.40
C GLN A 478 -34.09 32.02 -8.85
N ILE A 479 -34.90 31.61 -9.84
CA ILE A 479 -34.69 32.03 -11.23
C ILE A 479 -35.20 33.45 -11.39
N ARG A 480 -34.39 34.33 -11.96
CA ARG A 480 -34.74 35.69 -12.38
C ARG A 480 -34.69 35.77 -13.90
N THR A 481 -35.52 36.61 -14.49
CA THR A 481 -35.54 36.85 -15.94
C THR A 481 -35.21 38.30 -16.22
N GLU A 482 -34.26 38.54 -17.10
CA GLU A 482 -33.84 39.85 -17.57
C GLU A 482 -33.71 39.79 -19.10
N ASN A 483 -34.36 40.71 -19.80
CA ASN A 483 -34.34 40.77 -21.28
C ASN A 483 -34.64 39.43 -22.00
N SER A 484 -35.61 38.68 -21.49
CA SER A 484 -36.01 37.36 -22.00
C SER A 484 -34.95 36.22 -21.77
N ASN A 485 -33.94 36.43 -20.95
CA ASN A 485 -32.97 35.45 -20.54
C ASN A 485 -33.17 35.14 -19.05
N SER A 486 -33.24 33.87 -18.67
CA SER A 486 -33.41 33.44 -17.29
C SER A 486 -32.08 32.97 -16.73
N PHE A 487 -31.82 33.24 -15.47
CA PHE A 487 -30.58 32.88 -14.77
C PHE A 487 -30.84 32.60 -13.29
N TYR A 488 -29.95 31.86 -12.64
CA TYR A 488 -30.01 31.59 -11.22
C TYR A 488 -29.37 32.72 -10.40
N SER A 489 -30.12 33.31 -9.47
CA SER A 489 -29.61 34.35 -8.56
C SER A 489 -29.46 33.78 -7.15
N PHE A 490 -28.25 33.77 -6.61
CA PHE A 490 -28.00 33.37 -5.22
C PHE A 490 -28.70 34.32 -4.25
N ALA A 491 -29.46 33.75 -3.33
CA ALA A 491 -30.09 34.55 -2.28
C ALA A 491 -29.07 34.96 -1.20
N GLU A 492 -29.33 36.07 -0.52
CA GLU A 492 -28.58 36.44 0.66
C GLU A 492 -28.65 35.35 1.74
N GLY A 493 -27.51 34.96 2.30
CA GLY A 493 -27.40 33.87 3.26
C GLY A 493 -27.28 32.47 2.65
N GLN A 494 -27.45 32.28 1.35
CA GLN A 494 -27.32 31.00 0.69
C GLN A 494 -25.84 30.59 0.60
N GLU A 495 -25.48 29.46 1.17
CA GLU A 495 -24.09 28.98 1.22
C GLU A 495 -23.72 28.00 0.10
N PHE A 496 -24.65 27.12 -0.31
CA PHE A 496 -24.37 26.07 -1.29
C PHE A 496 -25.40 25.99 -2.41
N TYR A 497 -24.94 25.60 -3.60
CA TYR A 497 -25.79 25.19 -4.72
C TYR A 497 -25.21 23.94 -5.36
N GLU A 498 -25.93 22.82 -5.27
CA GLU A 498 -25.53 21.56 -5.87
C GLU A 498 -25.85 21.55 -7.36
N ILE A 499 -24.81 21.38 -8.20
CA ILE A 499 -24.94 21.34 -9.66
C ILE A 499 -25.14 19.91 -10.14
N PHE A 500 -24.26 19.01 -9.66
CA PHE A 500 -24.27 17.62 -10.15
C PHE A 500 -23.73 16.67 -9.10
N VAL A 501 -24.41 15.54 -8.89
CA VAL A 501 -23.98 14.45 -8.04
C VAL A 501 -24.33 13.12 -8.70
N SER A 502 -23.37 12.22 -8.83
CA SER A 502 -23.60 10.87 -9.34
C SER A 502 -22.62 9.86 -8.73
N PRO A 503 -23.04 8.59 -8.53
CA PRO A 503 -22.12 7.50 -8.30
C PRO A 503 -21.10 7.43 -9.43
N TYR A 504 -19.82 7.35 -9.09
CA TYR A 504 -18.74 7.38 -10.10
C TYR A 504 -18.86 6.24 -11.13
N ARG A 505 -19.34 5.06 -10.71
CA ARG A 505 -19.56 3.90 -11.59
C ARG A 505 -20.55 4.17 -12.73
N GLU A 506 -21.44 5.14 -12.56
CA GLU A 506 -22.42 5.54 -13.59
C GLU A 506 -21.79 6.45 -14.63
N LEU A 507 -20.72 7.17 -14.25
CA LEU A 507 -19.97 8.04 -15.14
C LEU A 507 -18.99 7.25 -16.00
N THR A 508 -18.25 6.34 -15.39
CA THR A 508 -17.19 5.56 -16.06
C THR A 508 -16.78 4.36 -15.24
N GLN A 509 -16.14 3.40 -15.93
CA GLN A 509 -15.41 2.29 -15.30
C GLN A 509 -13.89 2.50 -15.30
N LYS A 510 -13.40 3.62 -15.86
CA LYS A 510 -11.99 3.98 -15.87
C LYS A 510 -11.60 4.64 -14.54
N ASP A 511 -10.37 4.44 -14.09
CA ASP A 511 -9.89 5.01 -12.82
C ASP A 511 -9.77 6.54 -12.88
N HIS A 512 -9.49 7.11 -14.06
CA HIS A 512 -9.35 8.54 -14.25
C HIS A 512 -10.15 9.03 -15.44
N VAL A 513 -10.84 10.15 -15.25
CA VAL A 513 -11.47 10.92 -16.32
C VAL A 513 -11.30 12.41 -16.04
N TRP A 514 -11.28 13.20 -17.11
CA TRP A 514 -11.34 14.65 -16.96
C TRP A 514 -12.78 15.10 -16.86
N VAL A 515 -13.01 16.08 -16.01
CA VAL A 515 -14.26 16.83 -15.91
C VAL A 515 -13.93 18.30 -16.23
N ARG A 516 -14.66 18.89 -17.17
CA ARG A 516 -14.63 20.32 -17.44
C ARG A 516 -15.97 20.91 -17.05
N ALA A 517 -15.95 21.90 -16.17
CA ALA A 517 -17.09 22.71 -15.82
C ALA A 517 -16.99 24.06 -16.50
N ILE A 518 -18.09 24.51 -17.09
CA ILE A 518 -18.23 25.79 -17.77
C ILE A 518 -19.41 26.47 -17.10
N ILE A 519 -19.24 27.73 -16.69
CA ILE A 519 -20.31 28.52 -16.07
C ILE A 519 -20.19 29.98 -16.51
N ASP A 520 -21.34 30.66 -16.65
CA ASP A 520 -21.37 32.11 -16.78
C ASP A 520 -21.71 32.71 -15.40
N ILE A 521 -20.95 33.69 -14.97
CA ILE A 521 -21.09 34.36 -13.66
C ILE A 521 -21.15 35.88 -13.84
N ARG A 522 -21.99 36.51 -13.03
CA ARG A 522 -22.09 37.96 -12.90
C ARG A 522 -22.09 38.38 -11.43
N PHE A 523 -21.11 39.18 -11.02
CA PHE A 523 -21.10 39.81 -9.70
C PHE A 523 -21.68 41.23 -9.79
N PRO A 524 -22.59 41.62 -8.86
CA PRO A 524 -23.12 42.95 -8.79
C PRO A 524 -22.06 43.96 -8.31
N GLU A 525 -22.30 45.27 -8.54
CA GLU A 525 -21.37 46.35 -8.13
C GLU A 525 -21.11 46.39 -6.61
N ASN A 526 -22.07 45.98 -5.84
CA ASN A 526 -22.00 45.94 -4.38
C ASN A 526 -21.61 44.55 -3.83
N PHE A 527 -20.95 43.73 -4.63
CA PHE A 527 -20.46 42.43 -4.14
C PHE A 527 -19.36 42.64 -3.11
N GLU A 528 -19.59 42.16 -1.89
CA GLU A 528 -18.64 42.25 -0.79
C GLU A 528 -18.39 40.86 -0.17
N GLY A 529 -17.21 40.68 0.36
CA GLY A 529 -16.81 39.47 1.09
C GLY A 529 -15.97 38.48 0.26
N PRO A 530 -15.73 37.26 0.82
CA PRO A 530 -14.91 36.25 0.14
C PRO A 530 -15.58 35.71 -1.12
N LEU A 531 -14.79 35.55 -2.18
CA LEU A 531 -15.26 35.01 -3.46
C LEU A 531 -15.83 33.59 -3.29
N PRO A 532 -16.89 33.24 -4.02
CA PRO A 532 -17.38 31.86 -4.07
C PRO A 532 -16.36 30.94 -4.74
N CYS A 533 -16.47 29.65 -4.44
CA CYS A 533 -15.63 28.60 -5.05
C CYS A 533 -16.49 27.67 -5.90
N PHE A 534 -15.92 27.23 -7.03
CA PHE A 534 -16.44 26.10 -7.77
C PHE A 534 -15.80 24.82 -7.23
N VAL A 535 -16.58 23.97 -6.60
CA VAL A 535 -16.07 22.76 -5.92
C VAL A 535 -16.31 21.54 -6.79
N MET A 536 -15.25 20.79 -7.06
CA MET A 536 -15.29 19.42 -7.61
C MET A 536 -14.60 18.48 -6.66
N THR A 537 -15.25 17.39 -6.29
CA THR A 537 -14.71 16.46 -5.31
C THR A 537 -15.24 15.04 -5.50
N MET A 538 -14.49 14.10 -4.96
CA MET A 538 -14.95 12.73 -4.78
C MET A 538 -15.35 12.53 -3.32
N GLU A 539 -16.52 11.93 -3.08
CA GLU A 539 -17.05 11.65 -1.75
C GLU A 539 -17.12 10.17 -1.46
N ARG A 540 -16.77 9.81 -0.24
CA ARG A 540 -16.98 8.51 0.37
C ARG A 540 -17.78 8.64 1.66
N LYS A 541 -18.09 7.49 2.29
CA LYS A 541 -18.74 7.45 3.59
C LYS A 541 -17.96 8.22 4.67
N GLU A 542 -16.63 8.20 4.58
CA GLU A 542 -15.71 8.83 5.53
C GLU A 542 -15.39 10.29 5.20
N GLY A 543 -16.00 10.86 4.17
CA GLY A 543 -15.83 12.25 3.76
C GLY A 543 -15.30 12.43 2.34
N SER A 544 -15.05 13.68 1.98
CA SER A 544 -14.54 14.07 0.66
C SER A 544 -13.04 13.80 0.54
N TYR A 545 -12.62 13.29 -0.59
CA TYR A 545 -11.21 13.18 -0.96
C TYR A 545 -10.97 13.79 -2.35
N ARG A 546 -9.75 14.27 -2.59
CA ARG A 546 -9.41 15.00 -3.81
C ARG A 546 -10.32 16.20 -4.06
N TYR A 547 -10.37 17.02 -3.07
CA TYR A 547 -11.11 18.27 -3.05
C TYR A 547 -10.39 19.33 -3.91
N PHE A 548 -11.11 19.92 -4.86
CA PHE A 548 -10.66 21.01 -5.71
C PHE A 548 -11.70 22.12 -5.62
N ALA A 549 -11.30 23.30 -5.15
CA ALA A 549 -12.19 24.42 -4.90
C ALA A 549 -11.54 25.75 -5.31
N PRO A 550 -11.32 26.00 -6.60
CA PRO A 550 -10.83 27.28 -7.08
C PRO A 550 -11.84 28.39 -6.81
N GLU A 551 -11.32 29.57 -6.49
CA GLU A 551 -12.14 30.78 -6.41
C GLU A 551 -12.65 31.16 -7.78
N ILE A 552 -13.90 31.57 -7.83
CA ILE A 552 -14.54 32.12 -9.02
C ILE A 552 -14.14 33.59 -9.11
N LYS A 553 -13.24 33.92 -10.03
CA LYS A 553 -12.71 35.28 -10.24
C LYS A 553 -13.21 35.83 -11.55
N THR A 554 -13.67 37.07 -11.55
CA THR A 554 -14.07 37.82 -12.73
C THR A 554 -13.23 39.08 -12.86
N ASP A 555 -12.95 39.49 -14.09
CA ASP A 555 -12.20 40.70 -14.40
C ASP A 555 -13.09 41.95 -14.51
N SER A 556 -14.43 41.78 -14.52
CA SER A 556 -15.42 42.82 -14.68
C SER A 556 -16.59 42.67 -13.74
N ILE A 557 -17.05 43.75 -13.15
CA ILE A 557 -18.24 43.84 -12.31
C ILE A 557 -19.46 44.09 -13.18
N ASN A 558 -20.59 43.55 -12.80
CA ASN A 558 -21.89 43.72 -13.47
C ASN A 558 -21.95 43.27 -14.93
N GLN A 559 -21.03 42.38 -15.35
CA GLN A 559 -21.01 41.78 -16.66
C GLN A 559 -20.90 40.26 -16.57
N TRP A 560 -21.59 39.57 -17.49
CA TRP A 560 -21.48 38.13 -17.60
C TRP A 560 -20.10 37.73 -18.09
N GLN A 561 -19.47 36.80 -17.36
CA GLN A 561 -18.18 36.23 -17.74
C GLN A 561 -18.22 34.73 -17.70
N LYS A 562 -17.75 34.11 -18.78
CA LYS A 562 -17.61 32.69 -18.91
C LYS A 562 -16.34 32.22 -18.23
N ILE A 563 -16.45 31.27 -17.31
CA ILE A 563 -15.36 30.68 -16.53
C ILE A 563 -15.34 29.18 -16.76
N GLU A 564 -14.13 28.65 -16.92
CA GLU A 564 -13.91 27.22 -17.13
C GLU A 564 -13.02 26.67 -16.01
N PHE A 565 -13.38 25.48 -15.52
CA PHE A 565 -12.62 24.73 -14.53
C PHE A 565 -12.37 23.32 -15.03
N GLU A 566 -11.17 22.80 -14.81
CA GLU A 566 -10.79 21.44 -15.18
C GLU A 566 -10.39 20.63 -13.94
N TYR A 567 -10.84 19.39 -13.89
CA TYR A 567 -10.57 18.49 -12.79
C TYR A 567 -10.28 17.09 -13.32
N LEU A 568 -9.11 16.54 -12.96
CA LEU A 568 -8.80 15.13 -13.18
C LEU A 568 -9.24 14.33 -11.94
N THR A 569 -10.19 13.43 -12.13
CA THR A 569 -10.65 12.58 -11.03
C THR A 569 -9.50 11.74 -10.47
N PRO A 570 -9.51 11.43 -9.15
CA PRO A 570 -8.53 10.52 -8.56
C PRO A 570 -8.81 9.05 -8.95
N GLU A 571 -7.91 8.15 -8.56
CA GLU A 571 -8.17 6.72 -8.56
C GLU A 571 -9.40 6.40 -7.70
N ILE A 572 -10.26 5.52 -8.24
CA ILE A 572 -11.45 5.08 -7.54
C ILE A 572 -11.07 4.12 -6.43
N ARG A 573 -11.48 4.46 -5.23
CA ARG A 573 -11.25 3.66 -4.03
C ARG A 573 -12.36 2.66 -3.80
N ASN A 574 -13.62 3.06 -4.08
CA ASN A 574 -14.77 2.18 -3.99
C ASN A 574 -15.77 2.47 -5.11
N THR A 575 -16.46 1.46 -5.62
CA THR A 575 -17.49 1.60 -6.66
C THR A 575 -18.70 2.43 -6.22
N ARG A 576 -18.86 2.67 -4.92
CA ARG A 576 -19.93 3.50 -4.33
C ARG A 576 -19.53 4.95 -4.15
N ASP A 577 -18.27 5.31 -4.43
CA ASP A 577 -17.80 6.68 -4.36
C ASP A 577 -18.58 7.57 -5.32
N ARG A 578 -18.86 8.80 -4.91
CA ARG A 578 -19.68 9.76 -5.66
C ARG A 578 -18.80 10.90 -6.13
N PHE A 579 -18.97 11.28 -7.39
CA PHE A 579 -18.47 12.54 -7.91
C PHE A 579 -19.49 13.64 -7.65
N LYS A 580 -19.02 14.81 -7.16
CA LYS A 580 -19.89 15.93 -6.83
C LYS A 580 -19.30 17.24 -7.33
N CYS A 581 -20.17 18.07 -7.93
CA CYS A 581 -19.91 19.47 -8.30
C CYS A 581 -20.92 20.38 -7.63
N TYR A 582 -20.44 21.48 -7.04
CA TYR A 582 -21.30 22.49 -6.43
C TYR A 582 -20.62 23.85 -6.32
N ILE A 583 -21.39 24.90 -6.17
CA ILE A 583 -20.89 26.23 -5.79
C ILE A 583 -20.88 26.33 -4.26
N TRP A 584 -19.77 26.75 -3.69
CA TRP A 584 -19.64 27.14 -2.30
C TRP A 584 -19.53 28.67 -2.17
N ASN A 585 -20.64 29.32 -1.83
CA ASN A 585 -20.75 30.76 -1.62
C ASN A 585 -20.29 31.08 -0.18
N ARG A 586 -18.98 31.18 0.04
CA ARG A 586 -18.35 31.40 1.35
C ARG A 586 -18.81 32.71 2.01
N GLY A 587 -19.04 33.73 1.19
CA GLY A 587 -19.50 35.05 1.63
C GLY A 587 -21.01 35.13 1.86
N LYS A 588 -21.78 34.09 1.45
CA LYS A 588 -23.25 34.11 1.48
C LYS A 588 -23.84 35.33 0.78
N ALA A 589 -23.11 35.88 -0.18
CA ALA A 589 -23.43 37.08 -0.92
C ALA A 589 -24.36 36.78 -2.12
N VAL A 590 -25.00 37.80 -2.63
CA VAL A 590 -25.85 37.75 -3.82
C VAL A 590 -24.96 37.84 -5.07
N PHE A 591 -25.13 36.93 -6.03
CA PHE A 591 -24.55 36.99 -7.38
C PHE A 591 -25.36 36.09 -8.30
N ASP A 592 -25.12 36.21 -9.61
CA ASP A 592 -25.89 35.53 -10.63
C ASP A 592 -25.05 34.48 -11.35
N MET A 593 -25.69 33.37 -11.76
CA MET A 593 -25.09 32.26 -12.48
C MET A 593 -26.00 31.82 -13.62
N ASP A 594 -25.39 31.49 -14.77
CA ASP A 594 -26.10 31.03 -15.95
C ASP A 594 -25.27 30.00 -16.75
N ASN A 595 -25.88 29.32 -17.72
CA ASN A 595 -25.24 28.43 -18.67
C ASN A 595 -24.28 27.42 -18.04
N VAL A 596 -24.76 26.67 -17.03
CA VAL A 596 -23.95 25.70 -16.29
C VAL A 596 -23.82 24.41 -17.08
N LYS A 597 -22.62 24.10 -17.54
CA LYS A 597 -22.34 22.90 -18.32
C LYS A 597 -21.22 22.09 -17.71
N ILE A 598 -21.47 20.79 -17.47
CA ILE A 598 -20.46 19.83 -16.99
C ILE A 598 -20.20 18.79 -18.08
N GLU A 599 -18.98 18.72 -18.52
CA GLU A 599 -18.50 17.83 -19.56
C GLU A 599 -17.53 16.79 -19.00
N LEU A 600 -17.69 15.54 -19.44
CA LEU A 600 -16.82 14.42 -19.08
C LEU A 600 -16.01 13.97 -20.29
N TYR A 601 -14.70 13.83 -20.10
CA TYR A 601 -13.76 13.40 -21.13
C TYR A 601 -13.12 12.07 -20.71
N LYS A 602 -13.49 10.99 -21.39
CA LYS A 602 -12.97 9.64 -21.21
C LYS A 602 -11.89 9.39 -22.25
N LYS A 603 -10.69 9.00 -21.83
CA LYS A 603 -9.64 8.61 -22.77
C LYS A 603 -10.14 7.49 -23.68
N LYS A 604 -9.96 7.62 -25.00
CA LYS A 604 -10.39 6.63 -26.00
C LYS A 604 -9.74 5.26 -25.81
#